data_8082d2d68534466541e25d853bcf2250
#
_entry.id   8082d2d68534466541e25d853bcf2250
#
_cell.length_a   1.000
_cell.length_b   1.000
_cell.length_c   1.000
_cell.angle_alpha   90.00
_cell.angle_beta   90.00
_cell.angle_gamma   90.00
#
_symmetry.space_group_name_H-M   'P 1'
#
loop_
_entity.id
_entity.type
_entity.pdbx_description
1 polymer ?
#
loop_
_entity_poly.entity_id
_entity_poly.type
_entity_poly.pdbx_seq_one_letter_code
_entity_poly.pdbx_strand_id
1 'polypeptide(L)'
;MALNGIQIFKLTPKKNCKECGCPTCMAFSMKVAQGAMKIEQCPHMSDEALASLSEATAPPMKTIKIGTGAEEHTLGGETVLFRHEKTFVSKPRYAVALCTCMDDATVEAKLAEIPKVDYDRIGERMYAELVYVNCGEGADAAKYTALVEKAAGLGRTLVLDCKDPEIAKAALAVC
;
A
#
# COMPACT_ATOMS: atom_id res chain seq x y z
N MET A 1 9.89 -11.66 -13.19
CA MET A 1 10.81 -11.22 -14.28
C MET A 1 10.03 -10.29 -15.20
N ALA A 2 10.54 -9.09 -15.45
CA ALA A 2 9.88 -8.15 -16.36
C ALA A 2 9.87 -8.74 -17.78
N LEU A 3 8.69 -8.78 -18.41
CA LEU A 3 8.55 -9.26 -19.78
C LEU A 3 9.25 -8.29 -20.74
N ASN A 4 10.01 -8.85 -21.66
CA ASN A 4 10.59 -8.08 -22.77
C ASN A 4 9.49 -7.69 -23.77
N GLY A 5 9.58 -6.49 -24.36
CA GLY A 5 8.61 -6.01 -25.36
C GLY A 5 8.38 -6.99 -26.52
N ILE A 6 9.38 -7.80 -26.89
CA ILE A 6 9.25 -8.85 -27.91
C ILE A 6 8.35 -10.00 -27.44
N GLN A 7 8.38 -10.36 -26.15
CA GLN A 7 7.51 -11.39 -25.60
C GLN A 7 6.04 -10.91 -25.58
N ILE A 8 5.83 -9.65 -25.18
CA ILE A 8 4.52 -9.02 -25.22
C ILE A 8 4.01 -8.94 -26.67
N PHE A 9 4.87 -8.56 -27.62
CA PHE A 9 4.52 -8.47 -29.04
C PHE A 9 4.04 -9.81 -29.63
N LYS A 10 4.58 -10.94 -29.20
CA LYS A 10 4.14 -12.26 -29.66
C LYS A 10 2.67 -12.54 -29.33
N LEU A 11 2.16 -11.99 -28.25
CA LEU A 11 0.80 -12.16 -27.75
C LEU A 11 -0.16 -11.08 -28.28
N THR A 12 0.35 -10.05 -28.96
CA THR A 12 -0.51 -9.03 -29.57
C THR A 12 -1.16 -9.53 -30.86
N PRO A 13 -2.33 -8.99 -31.25
CA PRO A 13 -3.06 -9.38 -32.46
C PRO A 13 -2.35 -8.99 -33.77
N LYS A 14 -1.24 -8.24 -33.72
CA LYS A 14 -0.41 -7.80 -34.84
C LYS A 14 -1.14 -7.05 -35.97
N LYS A 15 -2.34 -6.52 -35.70
CA LYS A 15 -3.21 -5.83 -36.67
C LYS A 15 -2.71 -4.43 -37.04
N ASN A 16 -1.87 -3.81 -36.21
CA ASN A 16 -1.39 -2.42 -36.37
C ASN A 16 -2.52 -1.41 -36.62
N CYS A 17 -3.70 -1.59 -35.98
CA CYS A 17 -4.92 -0.81 -36.17
C CYS A 17 -4.81 0.64 -35.65
N LYS A 18 -3.80 0.94 -34.82
CA LYS A 18 -3.56 2.25 -34.18
C LYS A 18 -4.60 2.69 -33.14
N GLU A 19 -5.63 1.88 -32.85
CA GLU A 19 -6.70 2.22 -31.91
C GLU A 19 -6.21 2.41 -30.47
N CYS A 20 -5.11 1.76 -30.11
CA CYS A 20 -4.43 1.96 -28.81
C CYS A 20 -3.56 3.25 -28.77
N GLY A 21 -3.59 4.09 -29.80
CA GLY A 21 -2.78 5.31 -29.89
C GLY A 21 -1.31 5.07 -30.26
N CYS A 22 -0.92 3.83 -30.58
CA CYS A 22 0.43 3.50 -31.03
C CYS A 22 0.47 3.22 -32.56
N PRO A 23 1.54 3.60 -33.26
CA PRO A 23 1.63 3.42 -34.70
C PRO A 23 1.70 1.95 -35.11
N THR A 24 2.24 1.08 -34.24
CA THR A 24 2.36 -0.36 -34.47
C THR A 24 2.18 -1.13 -33.18
N CYS A 25 1.78 -2.43 -33.28
CA CYS A 25 1.68 -3.29 -32.11
C CYS A 25 3.06 -3.52 -31.43
N MET A 26 4.16 -3.43 -32.18
CA MET A 26 5.51 -3.48 -31.61
C MET A 26 5.80 -2.25 -30.72
N ALA A 27 5.45 -1.03 -31.20
CA ALA A 27 5.61 0.20 -30.40
C ALA A 27 4.74 0.18 -29.14
N PHE A 28 3.52 -0.36 -29.22
CA PHE A 28 2.66 -0.61 -28.08
C PHE A 28 3.34 -1.56 -27.08
N SER A 29 3.83 -2.71 -27.54
CA SER A 29 4.47 -3.72 -26.69
C SER A 29 5.71 -3.18 -25.96
N MET A 30 6.50 -2.34 -26.64
CA MET A 30 7.66 -1.69 -26.02
C MET A 30 7.25 -0.70 -24.93
N LYS A 31 6.19 0.09 -25.15
CA LYS A 31 5.67 1.01 -24.13
C LYS A 31 5.06 0.28 -22.93
N VAL A 32 4.39 -0.86 -23.15
CA VAL A 32 3.88 -1.71 -22.07
C VAL A 32 5.05 -2.30 -21.27
N ALA A 33 6.09 -2.80 -21.94
CA ALA A 33 7.29 -3.33 -21.28
C ALA A 33 8.00 -2.26 -20.41
N GLN A 34 7.94 -0.99 -20.83
CA GLN A 34 8.48 0.15 -20.08
C GLN A 34 7.55 0.66 -18.98
N GLY A 35 6.34 0.08 -18.84
CA GLY A 35 5.32 0.55 -17.89
C GLY A 35 4.67 1.89 -18.26
N ALA A 36 4.89 2.38 -19.48
CA ALA A 36 4.33 3.66 -19.96
C ALA A 36 2.87 3.53 -20.44
N MET A 37 2.41 2.31 -20.72
CA MET A 37 1.04 2.01 -21.15
C MET A 37 0.54 0.74 -20.47
N LYS A 38 -0.77 0.67 -20.24
CA LYS A 38 -1.43 -0.54 -19.73
C LYS A 38 -1.83 -1.46 -20.88
N ILE A 39 -1.81 -2.75 -20.63
CA ILE A 39 -2.10 -3.76 -21.64
C ILE A 39 -3.58 -3.75 -22.07
N GLU A 40 -4.49 -3.37 -21.16
CA GLU A 40 -5.93 -3.26 -21.40
C GLU A 40 -6.29 -2.16 -22.43
N GLN A 41 -5.34 -1.29 -22.77
CA GLN A 41 -5.56 -0.23 -23.78
C GLN A 41 -5.64 -0.76 -25.23
N CYS A 42 -5.30 -2.03 -25.45
CA CYS A 42 -5.48 -2.66 -26.75
C CYS A 42 -6.86 -3.35 -26.83
N PRO A 43 -7.82 -2.85 -27.62
CA PRO A 43 -9.18 -3.41 -27.69
C PRO A 43 -9.25 -4.77 -28.37
N HIS A 44 -8.19 -5.21 -29.03
CA HIS A 44 -8.14 -6.46 -29.78
C HIS A 44 -7.27 -7.54 -29.14
N MET A 45 -6.91 -7.36 -27.87
CA MET A 45 -6.19 -8.39 -27.13
C MET A 45 -7.15 -9.53 -26.76
N SER A 46 -6.68 -10.78 -26.82
CA SER A 46 -7.48 -11.91 -26.33
C SER A 46 -7.49 -11.95 -24.81
N ASP A 47 -8.57 -12.46 -24.22
CA ASP A 47 -8.71 -12.57 -22.75
C ASP A 47 -7.60 -13.42 -22.12
N GLU A 48 -7.17 -14.48 -22.81
CA GLU A 48 -6.03 -15.32 -22.37
C GLU A 48 -4.71 -14.55 -22.36
N ALA A 49 -4.47 -13.71 -23.38
CA ALA A 49 -3.28 -12.87 -23.43
C ALA A 49 -3.34 -11.75 -22.39
N LEU A 50 -4.52 -11.18 -22.12
CA LEU A 50 -4.73 -10.20 -21.04
C LEU A 50 -4.43 -10.82 -19.69
N ALA A 51 -4.95 -11.99 -19.38
CA ALA A 51 -4.73 -12.67 -18.10
C ALA A 51 -3.25 -12.99 -17.88
N SER A 52 -2.58 -13.60 -18.87
CA SER A 52 -1.15 -13.97 -18.76
C SER A 52 -0.22 -12.76 -18.68
N LEU A 53 -0.55 -11.68 -19.39
CA LEU A 53 0.28 -10.48 -19.43
C LEU A 53 0.00 -9.55 -18.24
N SER A 54 -1.24 -9.46 -17.75
CA SER A 54 -1.56 -8.65 -16.57
C SER A 54 -0.83 -9.13 -15.33
N GLU A 55 -0.74 -10.46 -15.13
CA GLU A 55 0.02 -11.05 -14.04
C GLU A 55 1.53 -10.77 -14.17
N ALA A 56 2.06 -10.88 -15.38
CA ALA A 56 3.49 -10.71 -15.66
C ALA A 56 3.95 -9.23 -15.74
N THR A 57 3.02 -8.29 -16.01
CA THR A 57 3.28 -6.84 -16.04
C THR A 57 2.84 -6.14 -14.76
N ALA A 58 2.25 -6.87 -13.82
CA ALA A 58 1.90 -6.31 -12.51
C ALA A 58 3.14 -5.68 -11.85
N PRO A 59 3.00 -4.50 -11.24
CA PRO A 59 4.11 -3.88 -10.53
C PRO A 59 4.62 -4.84 -9.43
N PRO A 60 5.95 -4.86 -9.15
CA PRO A 60 6.53 -5.76 -8.15
C PRO A 60 5.96 -5.54 -6.76
N MET A 61 5.43 -4.36 -6.50
CA MET A 61 4.70 -4.04 -5.27
C MET A 61 3.27 -3.66 -5.58
N LYS A 62 2.32 -4.41 -5.01
CA LYS A 62 0.89 -4.11 -5.11
C LYS A 62 0.57 -2.82 -4.38
N THR A 63 -0.24 -1.98 -5.00
CA THR A 63 -0.81 -0.80 -4.33
C THR A 63 -1.86 -1.25 -3.32
N ILE A 64 -1.74 -0.82 -2.09
CA ILE A 64 -2.71 -1.03 -1.02
C ILE A 64 -3.18 0.30 -0.46
N LYS A 65 -4.41 0.34 0.02
CA LYS A 65 -4.98 1.47 0.72
C LYS A 65 -5.26 1.06 2.16
N ILE A 66 -4.87 1.89 3.10
CA ILE A 66 -5.09 1.70 4.52
C ILE A 66 -5.76 2.94 5.11
N GLY A 67 -6.60 2.74 6.14
CA GLY A 67 -7.40 3.81 6.71
C GLY A 67 -8.67 4.09 5.92
N THR A 68 -9.44 5.06 6.37
CA THR A 68 -10.74 5.45 5.81
C THR A 68 -10.90 6.96 5.76
N GLY A 69 -11.67 7.45 4.79
CA GLY A 69 -12.00 8.87 4.66
C GLY A 69 -10.79 9.78 4.49
N ALA A 70 -10.63 10.76 5.37
CA ALA A 70 -9.55 11.75 5.30
C ALA A 70 -8.17 11.18 5.68
N GLU A 71 -8.13 10.08 6.42
CA GLU A 71 -6.92 9.38 6.85
C GLU A 71 -6.65 8.12 5.99
N GLU A 72 -7.16 8.09 4.75
CA GLU A 72 -6.80 7.03 3.78
C GLU A 72 -5.40 7.28 3.24
N HIS A 73 -4.52 6.30 3.38
CA HIS A 73 -3.15 6.34 2.89
C HIS A 73 -2.91 5.26 1.84
N THR A 74 -2.32 5.67 0.72
CA THR A 74 -1.91 4.73 -0.33
C THR A 74 -0.45 4.34 -0.13
N LEU A 75 -0.19 3.04 -0.16
CA LEU A 75 1.14 2.43 -0.02
C LEU A 75 1.43 1.49 -1.18
N GLY A 76 2.70 1.27 -1.48
CA GLY A 76 3.12 0.37 -2.55
C GLY A 76 2.94 0.98 -3.94
N GLY A 77 2.71 0.13 -4.94
CA GLY A 77 2.62 0.54 -6.34
C GLY A 77 3.97 0.91 -6.97
N GLU A 78 5.06 0.64 -6.28
CA GLU A 78 6.41 0.92 -6.78
C GLU A 78 6.74 0.01 -7.97
N THR A 79 7.31 0.59 -9.01
CA THR A 79 7.71 -0.12 -10.23
C THR A 79 9.14 -0.65 -10.15
N VAL A 80 9.90 -0.22 -9.14
CA VAL A 80 11.29 -0.62 -8.89
C VAL A 80 11.49 -0.93 -7.40
N LEU A 81 12.44 -1.80 -7.09
CA LEU A 81 12.77 -2.19 -5.71
C LEU A 81 13.79 -1.25 -5.07
N PHE A 82 14.59 -0.56 -5.87
CA PHE A 82 15.68 0.28 -5.38
C PHE A 82 15.52 1.72 -5.84
N ARG A 83 15.71 2.65 -4.89
CA ARG A 83 15.54 4.09 -5.14
C ARG A 83 16.49 4.65 -6.21
N HIS A 84 17.66 4.06 -6.41
CA HIS A 84 18.62 4.51 -7.42
C HIS A 84 18.15 4.24 -8.86
N GLU A 85 17.18 3.34 -9.05
CA GLU A 85 16.61 3.05 -10.36
C GLU A 85 15.54 4.07 -10.76
N LYS A 86 14.74 4.54 -9.80
CA LYS A 86 13.68 5.51 -10.02
C LYS A 86 13.21 6.13 -8.68
N THR A 87 12.59 7.30 -8.73
CA THR A 87 11.92 7.87 -7.56
C THR A 87 10.72 7.02 -7.15
N PHE A 88 10.58 6.74 -5.87
CA PHE A 88 9.40 6.06 -5.34
C PHE A 88 8.14 6.90 -5.52
N VAL A 89 7.05 6.23 -5.83
CA VAL A 89 5.73 6.84 -6.07
C VAL A 89 5.06 7.20 -4.75
N SER A 90 5.11 6.28 -3.78
CA SER A 90 4.49 6.47 -2.46
C SER A 90 5.49 7.01 -1.45
N LYS A 91 5.06 8.02 -0.68
CA LYS A 91 5.86 8.54 0.44
C LYS A 91 5.89 7.50 1.57
N PRO A 92 7.03 7.35 2.31
CA PRO A 92 7.05 6.55 3.51
C PRO A 92 6.11 7.15 4.55
N ARG A 93 5.42 6.28 5.29
CA ARG A 93 4.51 6.67 6.37
C ARG A 93 5.13 6.37 7.73
N TYR A 94 4.80 7.20 8.70
CA TYR A 94 5.33 7.08 10.05
C TYR A 94 4.27 6.53 10.99
N ALA A 95 4.60 5.44 11.68
CA ALA A 95 3.74 4.81 12.68
C ALA A 95 4.37 4.93 14.06
N VAL A 96 3.60 5.36 15.04
CA VAL A 96 4.01 5.30 16.46
C VAL A 96 3.61 3.95 17.01
N ALA A 97 4.58 3.21 17.55
CA ALA A 97 4.36 1.88 18.08
C ALA A 97 3.91 1.91 19.54
N LEU A 98 2.82 1.22 19.82
CA LEU A 98 2.31 0.87 21.14
C LEU A 98 2.31 -0.64 21.30
N CYS A 99 2.55 -1.13 22.51
CA CYS A 99 2.53 -2.55 22.82
C CYS A 99 1.85 -2.79 24.15
N THR A 100 1.13 -3.90 24.32
CA THR A 100 0.60 -4.35 25.61
C THR A 100 1.71 -4.72 26.60
N CYS A 101 2.92 -4.88 26.13
CA CYS A 101 4.13 -5.12 26.94
C CYS A 101 4.65 -3.86 27.66
N MET A 102 4.19 -2.67 27.26
CA MET A 102 4.57 -1.39 27.88
C MET A 102 3.80 -1.18 29.20
N ASP A 103 4.38 -0.40 30.09
CA ASP A 103 3.69 0.08 31.28
C ASP A 103 2.66 1.16 30.90
N ASP A 104 1.59 1.28 31.67
CA ASP A 104 0.49 2.18 31.38
C ASP A 104 0.92 3.66 31.33
N ALA A 105 1.90 4.05 32.17
CA ALA A 105 2.43 5.41 32.18
C ALA A 105 3.13 5.76 30.86
N THR A 106 3.92 4.83 30.31
CA THR A 106 4.57 5.01 29.01
C THR A 106 3.56 5.06 27.86
N VAL A 107 2.53 4.22 27.90
CA VAL A 107 1.45 4.23 26.91
C VAL A 107 0.72 5.57 26.92
N GLU A 108 0.29 6.07 28.08
CA GLU A 108 -0.40 7.34 28.23
C GLU A 108 0.49 8.53 27.77
N ALA A 109 1.78 8.50 28.12
CA ALA A 109 2.72 9.52 27.66
C ALA A 109 2.82 9.56 26.14
N LYS A 110 2.95 8.39 25.47
CA LYS A 110 2.99 8.30 24.01
C LYS A 110 1.69 8.77 23.35
N LEU A 111 0.54 8.33 23.88
CA LEU A 111 -0.77 8.77 23.37
C LEU A 111 -0.93 10.30 23.48
N ALA A 112 -0.44 10.92 24.56
CA ALA A 112 -0.50 12.36 24.74
C ALA A 112 0.47 13.14 23.82
N GLU A 113 1.56 12.52 23.37
CA GLU A 113 2.54 13.13 22.47
C GLU A 113 2.14 13.07 20.99
N ILE A 114 1.41 12.00 20.55
CA ILE A 114 1.02 11.82 19.16
C ILE A 114 0.31 13.04 18.56
N PRO A 115 -0.69 13.66 19.21
CA PRO A 115 -1.37 14.84 18.67
C PRO A 115 -0.48 16.10 18.61
N LYS A 116 0.56 16.16 19.44
CA LYS A 116 1.48 17.30 19.48
C LYS A 116 2.48 17.31 18.32
N VAL A 117 2.75 16.13 17.75
CA VAL A 117 3.56 15.98 16.55
C VAL A 117 2.69 16.26 15.31
N ASP A 118 2.38 17.54 15.09
CA ASP A 118 1.61 18.01 13.93
C ASP A 118 2.11 19.43 13.59
N TYR A 119 2.94 19.56 12.58
CA TYR A 119 3.57 20.83 12.20
C TYR A 119 3.88 20.87 10.70
N ASP A 120 3.93 22.07 10.15
CA ASP A 120 4.35 22.29 8.78
C ASP A 120 5.85 22.46 8.66
N ARG A 121 6.47 21.74 7.73
CA ARG A 121 7.88 21.88 7.37
C ARG A 121 8.04 21.95 5.85
N ILE A 122 8.54 23.09 5.39
CA ILE A 122 8.81 23.34 3.95
C ILE A 122 7.56 23.09 3.10
N GLY A 123 6.37 23.52 3.60
CA GLY A 123 5.10 23.38 2.88
C GLY A 123 4.50 21.96 2.92
N GLU A 124 5.07 21.05 3.71
CA GLU A 124 4.50 19.71 3.95
C GLU A 124 4.13 19.54 5.42
N ARG A 125 2.91 19.04 5.66
CA ARG A 125 2.47 18.68 7.00
C ARG A 125 3.19 17.42 7.46
N MET A 126 3.84 17.52 8.59
CA MET A 126 4.55 16.44 9.28
C MET A 126 3.78 16.05 10.53
N TYR A 127 3.28 14.83 10.57
CA TYR A 127 2.50 14.32 11.69
C TYR A 127 2.65 12.79 11.82
N ALA A 128 2.25 12.25 12.96
CA ALA A 128 2.17 10.80 13.15
C ALA A 128 0.92 10.30 12.41
N GLU A 129 1.10 9.70 11.25
CA GLU A 129 0.00 9.30 10.36
C GLU A 129 -0.69 8.02 10.82
N LEU A 130 0.09 7.11 11.40
CA LEU A 130 -0.36 5.78 11.80
C LEU A 130 -0.05 5.51 13.26
N VAL A 131 -0.89 4.69 13.89
CA VAL A 131 -0.61 4.10 15.20
C VAL A 131 -0.56 2.58 15.06
N TYR A 132 0.61 2.02 15.30
CA TYR A 132 0.83 0.57 15.28
C TYR A 132 0.61 0.00 16.67
N VAL A 133 -0.35 -0.91 16.84
CA VAL A 133 -0.70 -1.52 18.11
C VAL A 133 -0.35 -3.00 18.09
N ASN A 134 0.67 -3.37 18.85
CA ASN A 134 1.14 -4.76 18.96
C ASN A 134 0.51 -5.46 20.16
N CYS A 135 -0.04 -6.64 19.91
CA CYS A 135 -0.46 -7.57 20.95
C CYS A 135 0.77 -8.39 21.37
N GLY A 136 1.46 -7.98 22.42
CA GLY A 136 2.61 -8.71 22.95
C GLY A 136 2.32 -10.19 23.24
N GLU A 137 3.36 -11.01 23.34
CA GLU A 137 3.20 -12.44 23.63
C GLU A 137 2.54 -12.66 25.01
N GLY A 138 1.48 -13.48 25.04
CA GLY A 138 0.72 -13.75 26.26
C GLY A 138 -0.14 -12.59 26.75
N ALA A 139 -0.42 -11.61 25.92
CA ALA A 139 -1.27 -10.50 26.30
C ALA A 139 -2.73 -10.94 26.48
N ASP A 140 -3.38 -10.37 27.50
CA ASP A 140 -4.80 -10.52 27.73
C ASP A 140 -5.60 -9.76 26.66
N ALA A 141 -6.64 -10.41 26.13
CA ALA A 141 -7.56 -9.83 25.15
C ALA A 141 -8.15 -8.50 25.64
N ALA A 142 -8.52 -8.39 26.90
CA ALA A 142 -9.09 -7.18 27.48
C ALA A 142 -8.07 -6.02 27.47
N LYS A 143 -6.81 -6.29 27.82
CA LYS A 143 -5.75 -5.26 27.79
C LYS A 143 -5.47 -4.78 26.37
N TYR A 144 -5.45 -5.70 25.39
CA TYR A 144 -5.23 -5.34 23.99
C TYR A 144 -6.38 -4.51 23.44
N THR A 145 -7.63 -4.94 23.66
CA THR A 145 -8.83 -4.21 23.22
C THR A 145 -8.90 -2.81 23.82
N ALA A 146 -8.62 -2.67 25.13
CA ALA A 146 -8.58 -1.36 25.78
C ALA A 146 -7.49 -0.43 25.20
N LEU A 147 -6.33 -1.00 24.84
CA LEU A 147 -5.26 -0.22 24.19
C LEU A 147 -5.67 0.24 22.79
N VAL A 148 -6.34 -0.62 22.01
CA VAL A 148 -6.86 -0.28 20.68
C VAL A 148 -7.94 0.80 20.77
N GLU A 149 -8.85 0.72 21.73
CA GLU A 149 -9.90 1.73 21.97
C GLU A 149 -9.29 3.11 22.28
N LYS A 150 -8.28 3.15 23.16
CA LYS A 150 -7.55 4.40 23.44
C LYS A 150 -6.86 4.97 22.20
N ALA A 151 -6.23 4.11 21.40
CA ALA A 151 -5.57 4.52 20.16
C ALA A 151 -6.56 5.01 19.09
N ALA A 152 -7.74 4.38 18.99
CA ALA A 152 -8.82 4.77 18.08
C ALA A 152 -9.33 6.19 18.38
N GLY A 153 -9.36 6.57 19.65
CA GLY A 153 -9.73 7.92 20.10
C GLY A 153 -8.85 9.05 19.55
N LEU A 154 -7.67 8.73 19.00
CA LEU A 154 -6.80 9.73 18.36
C LEU A 154 -7.23 10.12 16.94
N GLY A 155 -8.16 9.38 16.32
CA GLY A 155 -8.60 9.61 14.93
C GLY A 155 -7.50 9.37 13.88
N ARG A 156 -6.49 8.56 14.20
CA ARG A 156 -5.42 8.15 13.28
C ARG A 156 -5.69 6.75 12.73
N THR A 157 -5.15 6.46 11.56
CA THR A 157 -5.22 5.10 11.00
C THR A 157 -4.47 4.11 11.88
N LEU A 158 -5.14 3.04 12.29
CA LEU A 158 -4.56 1.99 13.12
C LEU A 158 -3.99 0.86 12.28
N VAL A 159 -2.86 0.32 12.73
CA VAL A 159 -2.27 -0.92 12.22
C VAL A 159 -2.23 -1.91 13.38
N LEU A 160 -3.10 -2.91 13.35
CA LEU A 160 -3.24 -3.90 14.40
C LEU A 160 -2.36 -5.12 14.12
N ASP A 161 -1.53 -5.50 15.07
CA ASP A 161 -0.71 -6.70 15.01
C ASP A 161 -1.08 -7.64 16.18
N CYS A 162 -1.78 -8.71 15.84
CA CYS A 162 -2.18 -9.75 16.78
C CYS A 162 -2.11 -11.13 16.11
N LYS A 163 -1.44 -12.09 16.76
CA LYS A 163 -1.33 -13.46 16.26
C LYS A 163 -2.61 -14.27 16.45
N ASP A 164 -3.43 -13.90 17.44
CA ASP A 164 -4.67 -14.60 17.78
C ASP A 164 -5.85 -13.96 17.01
N PRO A 165 -6.54 -14.72 16.14
CA PRO A 165 -7.64 -14.19 15.32
C PRO A 165 -8.87 -13.78 16.16
N GLU A 166 -9.12 -14.40 17.32
CA GLU A 166 -10.26 -14.04 18.15
C GLU A 166 -10.01 -12.71 18.88
N ILE A 167 -8.79 -12.50 19.38
CA ILE A 167 -8.38 -11.21 19.95
C ILE A 167 -8.41 -10.11 18.88
N ALA A 168 -7.93 -10.41 17.67
CA ALA A 168 -7.95 -9.46 16.56
C ALA A 168 -9.39 -9.06 16.18
N LYS A 169 -10.33 -10.01 16.14
CA LYS A 169 -11.76 -9.71 15.87
C LYS A 169 -12.37 -8.83 16.96
N ALA A 170 -12.08 -9.10 18.22
CA ALA A 170 -12.55 -8.29 19.34
C ALA A 170 -12.02 -6.85 19.24
N ALA A 171 -10.76 -6.68 18.88
CA ALA A 171 -10.14 -5.37 18.69
C ALA A 171 -10.74 -4.60 17.50
N LEU A 172 -11.03 -5.28 16.38
CA LEU A 172 -11.69 -4.68 15.22
C LEU A 172 -13.14 -4.23 15.49
N ALA A 173 -13.78 -4.71 16.54
CA ALA A 173 -15.12 -4.29 16.91
C ALA A 173 -15.17 -2.93 17.65
N VAL A 174 -14.02 -2.45 18.13
CA VAL A 174 -13.92 -1.21 18.92
C VAL A 174 -13.20 -0.06 18.19
N CYS A 175 -12.76 -0.27 16.94
CA CYS A 175 -12.07 0.75 16.11
C CYS A 175 -12.73 0.98 14.76
#